data_985b222a2252032f2cbd566f72149629
#
_entry.id   985b222a2252032f2cbd566f72149629
#
_cell.length_a   1.000
_cell.length_b   1.000
_cell.length_c   1.000
_cell.angle_alpha   90.00
_cell.angle_beta   90.00
_cell.angle_gamma   90.00
#
_symmetry.space_group_name_H-M   'P 1'
#
loop_
_entity.id
_entity.type
_entity.pdbx_description
1 polymer ?
#
loop_
_entity_poly.entity_id
_entity_poly.type
_entity_poly.pdbx_seq_one_letter_code
_entity_poly.pdbx_strand_id
1 'polypeptide(L)'
;MNRRIAPISRRSALRLGGVLMAIALVAAACGSDDGDDQDVDGDEPAATTEAEAAAEEPEAEVAMTQDAGDLLAVVQDRGTLNCGVSGSAVAFSETQPDGSTTGFDADYCRAVAAAILGDAGAVNFVPLTAAERFTALEAGDIDLLVRNTTWTQSRDTDLVLDFGPTTYYDGQQLMARVDDGFSGTSTVSDLDGATVCTNAGTTTEKNIADAANAAGIEITLSTFEDFDIVTENFISGACDAVTTDGSALVGRKVKQEGDQNWVIFPPTPISKEPLGPVYIQNQSNFGDVVNWTVYAMIIADEKGITSANIDSMMGSGDLDAEAVRMLGGEGELQTKMGLSADAFYNVISQVGNYDEVYTRNLGPVGLSRDGSANARWTAGGLIYAPPAR
;
A
#
# COMPACT_ATOMS: atom_id res chain seq x y z
N MET A 1 5.64 -12.56 60.33
CA MET A 1 5.60 -11.17 60.81
C MET A 1 4.68 -10.39 59.86
N ASN A 2 3.43 -10.21 60.30
CA ASN A 2 2.36 -9.56 59.51
C ASN A 2 2.54 -8.05 59.48
N ARG A 3 2.43 -7.43 58.29
CA ARG A 3 2.04 -6.03 58.19
C ARG A 3 0.87 -5.89 57.21
N ARG A 4 -0.26 -5.53 57.78
CA ARG A 4 -1.49 -5.12 57.09
C ARG A 4 -1.31 -3.71 56.58
N ILE A 5 -1.78 -3.42 55.38
CA ILE A 5 -1.93 -2.06 54.84
C ILE A 5 -3.44 -1.79 54.71
N ALA A 6 -3.89 -0.69 55.29
CA ALA A 6 -5.27 -0.26 55.31
C ALA A 6 -5.64 0.61 54.09
N PRO A 7 -6.92 0.75 53.74
CA PRO A 7 -7.39 1.48 52.59
C PRO A 7 -7.55 2.99 52.85
N ILE A 8 -7.25 3.80 51.86
CA ILE A 8 -7.46 5.27 51.89
C ILE A 8 -8.73 5.64 51.14
N SER A 9 -9.56 6.39 51.80
CA SER A 9 -10.91 6.80 51.47
C SER A 9 -11.01 7.87 50.37
N ARG A 10 -12.09 7.79 49.63
CA ARG A 10 -12.67 8.83 48.76
C ARG A 10 -12.95 10.12 49.48
N ARG A 11 -12.71 11.27 48.90
CA ARG A 11 -13.44 12.52 49.17
C ARG A 11 -13.78 13.23 47.85
N SER A 12 -15.08 13.32 47.65
CA SER A 12 -15.79 14.16 46.70
C SER A 12 -15.60 15.65 47.01
N ALA A 13 -15.51 16.50 46.01
CA ALA A 13 -15.86 17.92 46.14
C ALA A 13 -16.46 18.43 44.83
N LEU A 14 -17.76 18.61 44.89
CA LEU A 14 -18.62 19.40 44.00
C LEU A 14 -18.18 20.88 44.03
N ARG A 15 -18.13 21.55 42.88
CA ARG A 15 -18.45 22.97 42.78
C ARG A 15 -19.14 23.29 41.46
N LEU A 16 -20.39 23.72 41.58
CA LEU A 16 -21.25 24.38 40.59
C LEU A 16 -20.66 25.74 40.22
N GLY A 17 -20.89 26.13 38.97
CA GLY A 17 -20.75 27.51 38.51
C GLY A 17 -21.38 27.67 37.13
N GLY A 18 -22.66 28.03 37.10
CA GLY A 18 -23.40 28.26 35.84
C GLY A 18 -23.18 29.66 35.28
N VAL A 19 -23.23 29.79 33.96
CA VAL A 19 -23.58 31.04 33.28
C VAL A 19 -24.52 30.69 32.14
N LEU A 20 -25.75 31.19 32.26
CA LEU A 20 -26.79 31.29 31.25
C LEU A 20 -26.43 32.37 30.23
N MET A 21 -26.59 32.10 28.92
CA MET A 21 -26.82 33.15 27.96
C MET A 21 -27.81 32.69 26.87
N ALA A 22 -28.75 33.60 26.60
CA ALA A 22 -30.05 33.39 26.01
C ALA A 22 -30.02 33.12 24.49
N ILE A 23 -30.95 32.28 24.07
CA ILE A 23 -31.32 32.01 22.69
C ILE A 23 -32.52 32.92 22.35
N ALA A 24 -32.43 33.70 21.27
CA ALA A 24 -33.57 34.39 20.69
C ALA A 24 -34.11 33.57 19.50
N LEU A 25 -35.31 33.02 19.67
CA LEU A 25 -36.14 32.42 18.63
C LEU A 25 -36.92 33.50 17.91
N VAL A 26 -36.88 33.49 16.56
CA VAL A 26 -37.88 34.17 15.73
C VAL A 26 -38.65 33.09 14.99
N ALA A 27 -39.93 32.94 15.36
CA ALA A 27 -40.91 32.17 14.65
C ALA A 27 -41.66 33.09 13.69
N ALA A 28 -41.83 32.69 12.45
CA ALA A 28 -42.81 33.29 11.55
C ALA A 28 -43.76 32.21 11.03
N ALA A 29 -45.03 32.48 11.21
CA ALA A 29 -46.18 31.56 11.15
C ALA A 29 -46.65 31.32 9.73
N CYS A 30 -47.25 30.14 9.56
CA CYS A 30 -48.15 29.74 8.46
C CYS A 30 -49.49 30.50 8.53
N GLY A 31 -50.05 30.79 7.37
CA GLY A 31 -51.46 31.16 7.20
C GLY A 31 -51.96 30.66 5.85
N SER A 32 -52.81 29.66 5.88
CA SER A 32 -53.66 29.21 4.80
C SER A 32 -54.92 30.07 4.79
N ASP A 33 -55.49 30.43 3.62
CA ASP A 33 -56.92 30.37 3.40
C ASP A 33 -57.31 30.41 1.89
N ASP A 34 -58.38 29.75 1.58
CA ASP A 34 -59.02 29.48 0.30
C ASP A 34 -59.82 30.67 -0.26
N GLY A 35 -60.08 30.66 -1.59
CA GLY A 35 -61.32 31.26 -2.12
C GLY A 35 -61.22 31.97 -3.49
N ASP A 36 -61.71 31.24 -4.47
CA ASP A 36 -62.50 31.59 -5.66
C ASP A 36 -62.40 32.92 -6.44
N ASP A 37 -62.25 32.69 -7.75
CA ASP A 37 -62.93 33.31 -8.93
C ASP A 37 -62.89 34.84 -9.20
N GLN A 38 -62.38 35.22 -10.34
CA GLN A 38 -63.03 35.75 -11.55
C GLN A 38 -62.13 36.65 -12.39
N ASP A 39 -62.20 36.42 -13.70
CA ASP A 39 -61.66 37.19 -14.82
C ASP A 39 -61.86 38.67 -14.74
N VAL A 40 -60.93 39.49 -15.28
CA VAL A 40 -61.20 40.57 -16.30
C VAL A 40 -59.85 41.04 -16.91
N ASP A 41 -59.87 41.23 -18.25
CA ASP A 41 -58.91 41.83 -19.15
C ASP A 41 -58.36 43.21 -18.73
N GLY A 42 -57.13 43.51 -19.15
CA GLY A 42 -56.66 44.88 -19.20
C GLY A 42 -55.14 45.04 -19.39
N ASP A 43 -54.76 45.29 -20.64
CA ASP A 43 -53.60 46.03 -21.19
C ASP A 43 -52.40 46.39 -20.32
N GLU A 44 -51.22 46.18 -20.96
CA GLU A 44 -49.85 46.56 -20.73
C GLU A 44 -49.63 48.04 -20.28
N PRO A 45 -48.45 48.47 -19.74
CA PRO A 45 -47.15 48.22 -20.33
C PRO A 45 -45.97 47.92 -19.32
N ALA A 46 -44.91 47.41 -19.90
CA ALA A 46 -43.59 47.08 -19.41
C ALA A 46 -42.98 48.01 -18.35
N ALA A 47 -42.45 47.37 -17.29
CA ALA A 47 -41.37 47.91 -16.51
C ALA A 47 -40.27 46.85 -16.40
N THR A 48 -39.20 47.05 -17.08
CA THR A 48 -37.92 46.34 -16.97
C THR A 48 -37.39 46.47 -15.54
N THR A 49 -37.34 45.37 -14.82
CA THR A 49 -36.50 45.24 -13.63
C THR A 49 -35.32 44.35 -14.00
N GLU A 50 -34.15 44.96 -14.08
CA GLU A 50 -32.88 44.27 -14.17
C GLU A 50 -32.80 43.33 -12.96
N ALA A 51 -32.80 42.02 -13.22
CA ALA A 51 -32.37 41.01 -12.27
C ALA A 51 -30.84 41.05 -12.24
N GLU A 52 -30.30 41.55 -11.16
CA GLU A 52 -28.90 41.45 -10.80
C GLU A 52 -28.55 39.94 -10.76
N ALA A 53 -27.78 39.52 -11.76
CA ALA A 53 -27.23 38.16 -11.83
C ALA A 53 -26.26 38.00 -10.66
N ALA A 54 -26.62 37.16 -9.71
CA ALA A 54 -25.67 36.63 -8.74
C ALA A 54 -24.51 36.02 -9.55
N ALA A 55 -23.32 36.55 -9.39
CA ALA A 55 -22.10 35.95 -9.90
C ALA A 55 -21.94 34.58 -9.22
N GLU A 56 -22.12 33.53 -9.97
CA GLU A 56 -21.61 32.21 -9.61
C GLU A 56 -20.09 32.37 -9.49
N GLU A 57 -19.55 32.19 -8.28
CA GLU A 57 -18.12 31.95 -8.10
C GLU A 57 -17.75 30.75 -8.98
N PRO A 58 -16.69 30.84 -9.80
CA PRO A 58 -16.25 29.69 -10.55
C PRO A 58 -15.86 28.61 -9.53
N GLU A 59 -16.59 27.49 -9.53
CA GLU A 59 -16.07 26.24 -8.99
C GLU A 59 -14.67 26.08 -9.57
N ALA A 60 -13.68 25.98 -8.70
CA ALA A 60 -12.32 25.68 -9.09
C ALA A 60 -12.37 24.32 -9.76
N GLU A 61 -12.47 24.30 -11.08
CA GLU A 61 -12.10 23.15 -11.90
C GLU A 61 -10.68 22.82 -11.48
N VAL A 62 -10.54 21.78 -10.67
CA VAL A 62 -9.24 21.18 -10.39
C VAL A 62 -8.71 20.81 -11.78
N ALA A 63 -7.78 21.58 -12.27
CA ALA A 63 -7.18 21.39 -13.58
C ALA A 63 -6.43 20.04 -13.55
N MET A 64 -7.14 18.98 -13.89
CA MET A 64 -6.60 17.68 -14.27
C MET A 64 -5.96 17.80 -15.66
N THR A 65 -5.07 18.73 -15.83
CA THR A 65 -4.24 18.89 -17.02
C THR A 65 -2.78 18.99 -16.61
N GLN A 66 -2.27 17.93 -16.02
CA GLN A 66 -0.93 17.55 -16.44
C GLN A 66 -1.15 16.83 -17.77
N ASP A 67 -0.70 17.42 -18.84
CA ASP A 67 -0.21 16.72 -20.01
C ASP A 67 1.00 15.94 -19.49
N ALA A 68 0.72 14.83 -18.80
CA ALA A 68 1.71 13.93 -18.24
C ALA A 68 2.32 13.29 -19.48
N GLY A 69 3.49 13.78 -19.89
CA GLY A 69 4.24 13.20 -20.97
C GLY A 69 4.31 11.69 -20.77
N ASP A 70 4.45 10.92 -21.82
CA ASP A 70 4.55 9.46 -21.77
C ASP A 70 5.70 9.08 -20.80
N LEU A 71 5.35 8.65 -19.58
CA LEU A 71 6.33 8.34 -18.52
C LEU A 71 7.30 7.25 -18.99
N LEU A 72 6.83 6.31 -19.81
CA LEU A 72 7.70 5.30 -20.41
C LEU A 72 8.81 5.95 -21.25
N ALA A 73 8.46 6.91 -22.11
CA ALA A 73 9.44 7.64 -22.91
C ALA A 73 10.41 8.44 -22.03
N VAL A 74 9.93 9.09 -20.97
CA VAL A 74 10.78 9.82 -20.02
C VAL A 74 11.82 8.90 -19.36
N VAL A 75 11.41 7.70 -18.92
CA VAL A 75 12.34 6.72 -18.33
C VAL A 75 13.33 6.21 -19.36
N GLN A 76 12.88 5.91 -20.60
CA GLN A 76 13.74 5.47 -21.69
C GLN A 76 14.77 6.54 -22.10
N ASP A 77 14.36 7.78 -22.25
CA ASP A 77 15.25 8.90 -22.61
C ASP A 77 16.29 9.20 -21.51
N ARG A 78 15.90 9.06 -20.25
CA ARG A 78 16.79 9.24 -19.10
C ARG A 78 17.74 8.05 -18.93
N GLY A 79 17.36 6.86 -19.35
CA GLY A 79 18.15 5.64 -19.21
C GLY A 79 18.26 5.12 -17.78
N THR A 80 17.37 5.51 -16.89
CA THR A 80 17.33 5.09 -15.48
C THR A 80 15.92 5.15 -14.94
N LEU A 81 15.50 4.11 -14.20
CA LEU A 81 14.23 4.07 -13.47
C LEU A 81 14.44 4.61 -12.04
N ASN A 82 13.74 5.67 -11.66
CA ASN A 82 13.68 6.12 -10.26
C ASN A 82 12.61 5.31 -9.52
N CYS A 83 13.03 4.44 -8.60
CA CYS A 83 12.13 3.56 -7.87
C CYS A 83 12.12 3.88 -6.38
N GLY A 84 10.94 4.27 -5.85
CA GLY A 84 10.71 4.50 -4.44
C GLY A 84 10.60 3.19 -3.67
N VAL A 85 11.38 3.07 -2.59
CA VAL A 85 11.46 1.89 -1.73
C VAL A 85 11.44 2.28 -0.26
N SER A 86 11.35 1.32 0.66
CA SER A 86 11.41 1.62 2.10
C SER A 86 12.83 1.96 2.59
N GLY A 87 13.82 1.22 2.12
CA GLY A 87 15.18 1.30 2.65
C GLY A 87 15.41 0.57 3.98
N SER A 88 14.33 0.28 4.75
CA SER A 88 14.42 -0.41 6.06
C SER A 88 13.50 -1.62 6.18
N ALA A 89 12.69 -1.95 5.15
CA ALA A 89 11.77 -3.09 5.18
C ALA A 89 12.52 -4.41 4.99
N VAL A 90 12.68 -5.16 6.09
CA VAL A 90 13.42 -6.44 6.12
C VAL A 90 12.87 -7.40 5.07
N ALA A 91 13.77 -7.98 4.26
CA ALA A 91 13.48 -8.89 3.17
C ALA A 91 12.71 -8.29 1.96
N PHE A 92 12.13 -7.10 2.07
CA PHE A 92 11.41 -6.41 0.99
C PHE A 92 12.27 -5.34 0.31
N SER A 93 12.77 -4.38 1.06
CA SER A 93 13.69 -3.38 0.52
C SER A 93 14.56 -2.81 1.63
N GLU A 94 15.79 -3.27 1.72
CA GLU A 94 16.78 -2.83 2.71
C GLU A 94 17.98 -2.19 2.02
N THR A 95 18.37 -1.01 2.49
CA THR A 95 19.63 -0.40 2.12
C THR A 95 20.75 -1.06 2.91
N GLN A 96 21.70 -1.66 2.20
CA GLN A 96 22.83 -2.35 2.76
C GLN A 96 23.97 -1.37 3.14
N PRO A 97 24.91 -1.78 4.00
CA PRO A 97 26.03 -0.91 4.39
C PRO A 97 26.93 -0.43 3.22
N ASP A 98 26.92 -1.15 2.11
CA ASP A 98 27.65 -0.78 0.89
C ASP A 98 26.86 0.19 -0.01
N GLY A 99 25.66 0.59 0.41
CA GLY A 99 24.76 1.48 -0.34
C GLY A 99 23.87 0.78 -1.35
N SER A 100 23.98 -0.54 -1.54
CA SER A 100 23.05 -1.29 -2.40
C SER A 100 21.70 -1.47 -1.72
N THR A 101 20.64 -1.65 -2.52
CA THR A 101 19.32 -1.98 -2.01
C THR A 101 18.95 -3.40 -2.44
N THR A 102 18.53 -4.23 -1.48
CA THR A 102 18.17 -5.64 -1.72
C THR A 102 16.79 -5.94 -1.17
N GLY A 103 16.14 -6.99 -1.71
CA GLY A 103 14.86 -7.47 -1.22
C GLY A 103 13.84 -7.70 -2.32
N PHE A 104 12.69 -8.20 -1.92
CA PHE A 104 11.60 -8.60 -2.80
C PHE A 104 11.07 -7.41 -3.64
N ASP A 105 10.76 -6.28 -2.99
CA ASP A 105 10.32 -5.06 -3.66
C ASP A 105 11.42 -4.47 -4.56
N ALA A 106 12.68 -4.48 -4.09
CA ALA A 106 13.81 -4.01 -4.87
C ALA A 106 14.01 -4.82 -6.17
N ASP A 107 13.74 -6.11 -6.13
CA ASP A 107 13.84 -6.95 -7.32
C ASP A 107 12.73 -6.66 -8.35
N TYR A 108 11.54 -6.23 -7.92
CA TYR A 108 10.53 -5.73 -8.87
C TYR A 108 10.93 -4.41 -9.52
N CYS A 109 11.58 -3.50 -8.79
CA CYS A 109 12.18 -2.31 -9.41
C CYS A 109 13.19 -2.69 -10.50
N ARG A 110 14.07 -3.68 -10.21
CA ARG A 110 15.04 -4.21 -11.19
C ARG A 110 14.37 -4.87 -12.37
N ALA A 111 13.29 -5.61 -12.14
CA ALA A 111 12.54 -6.26 -13.20
C ALA A 111 11.93 -5.25 -14.19
N VAL A 112 11.33 -4.18 -13.67
CA VAL A 112 10.78 -3.11 -14.52
C VAL A 112 11.89 -2.37 -15.27
N ALA A 113 13.04 -2.09 -14.64
CA ALA A 113 14.19 -1.51 -15.33
C ALA A 113 14.74 -2.44 -16.44
N ALA A 114 14.85 -3.73 -16.16
CA ALA A 114 15.26 -4.71 -17.18
C ALA A 114 14.29 -4.76 -18.37
N ALA A 115 12.98 -4.63 -18.11
CA ALA A 115 11.96 -4.60 -19.16
C ALA A 115 12.06 -3.35 -20.03
N ILE A 116 12.23 -2.16 -19.43
CA ILE A 116 12.23 -0.87 -20.12
C ILE A 116 13.59 -0.60 -20.80
N LEU A 117 14.68 -0.87 -20.09
CA LEU A 117 16.04 -0.41 -20.42
C LEU A 117 16.99 -1.56 -20.83
N GLY A 118 16.54 -2.82 -20.70
CA GLY A 118 17.37 -3.99 -20.96
C GLY A 118 18.43 -4.28 -19.89
N ASP A 119 18.45 -3.52 -18.80
CA ASP A 119 19.44 -3.62 -17.73
C ASP A 119 18.77 -3.51 -16.36
N ALA A 120 18.80 -4.58 -15.57
CA ALA A 120 18.30 -4.63 -14.21
C ALA A 120 19.07 -3.70 -13.24
N GLY A 121 20.28 -3.28 -13.60
CA GLY A 121 21.10 -2.32 -12.85
C GLY A 121 20.73 -0.86 -13.11
N ALA A 122 19.94 -0.56 -14.13
CA ALA A 122 19.54 0.80 -14.49
C ALA A 122 18.43 1.36 -13.58
N VAL A 123 18.58 1.19 -12.26
CA VAL A 123 17.66 1.65 -11.21
C VAL A 123 18.35 2.61 -10.28
N ASN A 124 17.71 3.75 -10.02
CA ASN A 124 18.00 4.62 -8.91
C ASN A 124 16.99 4.37 -7.78
N PHE A 125 17.45 3.75 -6.69
CA PHE A 125 16.59 3.49 -5.53
C PHE A 125 16.49 4.75 -4.67
N VAL A 126 15.25 5.15 -4.36
CA VAL A 126 14.94 6.32 -3.53
C VAL A 126 14.25 5.83 -2.25
N PRO A 127 14.99 5.75 -1.11
CA PRO A 127 14.36 5.41 0.18
C PRO A 127 13.41 6.50 0.63
N LEU A 128 12.19 6.10 1.00
CA LEU A 128 11.10 6.99 1.40
C LEU A 128 10.41 6.48 2.66
N THR A 129 9.98 7.38 3.52
CA THR A 129 9.09 7.05 4.64
C THR A 129 7.69 6.67 4.14
N ALA A 130 6.85 6.13 5.01
CA ALA A 130 5.47 5.81 4.65
C ALA A 130 4.64 7.07 4.35
N ALA A 131 4.97 8.19 4.96
CA ALA A 131 4.28 9.47 4.76
C ALA A 131 4.68 10.17 3.46
N GLU A 132 5.94 10.06 3.04
CA GLU A 132 6.50 10.78 1.88
C GLU A 132 6.21 10.10 0.54
N ARG A 133 6.01 8.77 0.53
CA ARG A 133 6.02 7.95 -0.69
C ARG A 133 5.04 8.39 -1.78
N PHE A 134 3.83 8.82 -1.41
CA PHE A 134 2.82 9.23 -2.39
C PHE A 134 3.11 10.62 -2.93
N THR A 135 3.51 11.55 -2.08
CA THR A 135 3.91 12.91 -2.50
C THR A 135 5.12 12.88 -3.43
N ALA A 136 6.09 11.99 -3.18
CA ALA A 136 7.24 11.81 -4.06
C ALA A 136 6.83 11.27 -5.46
N LEU A 137 5.83 10.38 -5.51
CA LEU A 137 5.29 9.87 -6.77
C LEU A 137 4.49 10.94 -7.51
N GLU A 138 3.63 11.68 -6.81
CA GLU A 138 2.85 12.80 -7.37
C GLU A 138 3.73 13.93 -7.90
N ALA A 139 4.85 14.21 -7.22
CA ALA A 139 5.82 15.22 -7.63
C ALA A 139 6.71 14.79 -8.81
N GLY A 140 6.72 13.49 -9.16
CA GLY A 140 7.60 12.94 -10.19
C GLY A 140 9.06 12.78 -9.73
N ASP A 141 9.32 12.78 -8.42
CA ASP A 141 10.64 12.47 -7.85
C ASP A 141 11.00 10.99 -8.07
N ILE A 142 9.99 10.14 -8.14
CA ILE A 142 10.07 8.73 -8.52
C ILE A 142 9.07 8.41 -9.63
N ASP A 143 9.40 7.41 -10.45
CA ASP A 143 8.56 6.93 -11.54
C ASP A 143 7.64 5.78 -11.09
N LEU A 144 8.17 4.97 -10.19
CA LEU A 144 7.55 3.75 -9.68
C LEU A 144 7.75 3.67 -8.17
N LEU A 145 6.73 3.25 -7.44
CA LEU A 145 6.82 2.99 -6.02
C LEU A 145 6.60 1.49 -5.77
N VAL A 146 7.60 0.80 -5.23
CA VAL A 146 7.50 -0.59 -4.75
C VAL A 146 7.99 -0.62 -3.30
N ARG A 147 7.03 -0.45 -2.37
CA ARG A 147 7.33 -0.20 -0.95
C ARG A 147 6.22 -0.74 -0.05
N ASN A 148 6.03 -2.05 -0.02
CA ASN A 148 4.97 -2.67 0.80
C ASN A 148 3.67 -1.83 0.77
N THR A 149 3.24 -1.47 -0.44
CA THR A 149 2.14 -0.52 -0.61
C THR A 149 0.84 -1.25 -0.87
N THR A 150 -0.04 -1.20 0.11
CA THR A 150 -1.37 -1.81 0.04
C THR A 150 -2.25 -1.10 -0.95
N TRP A 151 -2.83 -1.84 -1.88
CA TRP A 151 -3.87 -1.36 -2.76
C TRP A 151 -5.17 -1.18 -1.99
N THR A 152 -5.64 0.05 -1.88
CA THR A 152 -6.92 0.40 -1.26
C THR A 152 -7.71 1.32 -2.17
N GLN A 153 -9.04 1.30 -2.03
CA GLN A 153 -9.91 2.16 -2.83
C GLN A 153 -9.50 3.64 -2.71
N SER A 154 -9.26 4.13 -1.49
CA SER A 154 -8.91 5.55 -1.30
C SER A 154 -7.57 5.92 -1.95
N ARG A 155 -6.56 5.05 -1.90
CA ARG A 155 -5.29 5.30 -2.57
C ARG A 155 -5.41 5.29 -4.09
N ASP A 156 -6.27 4.42 -4.60
CA ASP A 156 -6.54 4.28 -6.02
C ASP A 156 -7.36 5.45 -6.57
N THR A 157 -8.35 5.94 -5.81
CA THR A 157 -9.30 6.94 -6.30
C THR A 157 -9.03 8.37 -5.85
N ASP A 158 -8.47 8.56 -4.63
CA ASP A 158 -8.31 9.91 -4.05
C ASP A 158 -6.92 10.50 -4.28
N LEU A 159 -5.89 9.64 -4.51
CA LEU A 159 -4.50 10.07 -4.63
C LEU A 159 -3.98 10.08 -6.08
N VAL A 160 -4.86 10.02 -7.08
CA VAL A 160 -4.47 10.04 -8.51
C VAL A 160 -3.39 9.00 -8.84
N LEU A 161 -3.52 7.80 -8.27
CA LEU A 161 -2.57 6.70 -8.41
C LEU A 161 -3.22 5.49 -9.09
N ASP A 162 -2.41 4.70 -9.78
CA ASP A 162 -2.77 3.39 -10.32
C ASP A 162 -1.90 2.32 -9.67
N PHE A 163 -2.48 1.13 -9.49
CA PHE A 163 -1.79 -0.02 -8.92
C PHE A 163 -1.55 -1.09 -9.99
N GLY A 164 -0.35 -1.63 -9.99
CA GLY A 164 -0.03 -2.84 -10.74
C GLY A 164 -0.57 -4.10 -10.05
N PRO A 165 -0.27 -5.28 -10.60
CA PRO A 165 -0.70 -6.55 -10.01
C PRO A 165 -0.17 -6.72 -8.59
N THR A 166 -0.98 -7.33 -7.72
CA THR A 166 -0.54 -7.69 -6.36
C THR A 166 0.63 -8.66 -6.45
N THR A 167 1.78 -8.24 -5.93
CA THR A 167 3.00 -9.05 -5.87
C THR A 167 3.09 -9.87 -4.59
N TYR A 168 2.46 -9.41 -3.50
CA TYR A 168 2.42 -10.11 -2.23
C TYR A 168 1.08 -9.89 -1.52
N TYR A 169 0.40 -10.96 -1.15
CA TYR A 169 -0.81 -10.92 -0.33
C TYR A 169 -0.44 -11.04 1.13
N ASP A 170 -0.61 -9.97 1.87
CA ASP A 170 -0.33 -9.86 3.30
C ASP A 170 -1.59 -9.59 4.11
N GLY A 171 -1.42 -9.39 5.39
CA GLY A 171 -2.44 -8.97 6.33
C GLY A 171 -1.81 -8.47 7.61
N GLN A 172 -2.44 -7.48 8.22
CA GLN A 172 -1.95 -6.87 9.44
C GLN A 172 -2.07 -7.80 10.64
N GLN A 173 -1.01 -7.86 11.42
CA GLN A 173 -0.94 -8.54 12.70
C GLN A 173 -0.30 -7.64 13.77
N LEU A 174 -0.18 -8.15 14.96
CA LEU A 174 0.46 -7.50 16.09
C LEU A 174 1.63 -8.34 16.58
N MET A 175 2.60 -7.71 17.21
CA MET A 175 3.68 -8.38 17.90
C MET A 175 3.83 -7.79 19.31
N ALA A 176 3.89 -8.67 20.32
CA ALA A 176 4.05 -8.28 21.72
C ALA A 176 4.94 -9.30 22.45
N ARG A 177 5.25 -9.00 23.73
CA ARG A 177 6.10 -9.85 24.56
C ARG A 177 5.26 -10.96 25.21
N VAL A 178 5.77 -12.18 25.20
CA VAL A 178 5.17 -13.30 25.94
C VAL A 178 5.20 -13.04 27.44
N ASP A 179 6.24 -12.37 27.92
CA ASP A 179 6.41 -12.04 29.35
C ASP A 179 5.35 -11.05 29.86
N ASP A 180 4.73 -10.27 28.96
CA ASP A 180 3.61 -9.37 29.27
C ASP A 180 2.25 -10.09 29.21
N GLY A 181 2.25 -11.43 28.99
CA GLY A 181 1.06 -12.28 29.00
C GLY A 181 0.47 -12.57 27.62
N PHE A 182 1.09 -12.08 26.55
CA PHE A 182 0.62 -12.34 25.18
C PHE A 182 1.02 -13.73 24.67
N SER A 183 0.23 -14.26 23.76
CA SER A 183 0.43 -15.58 23.14
C SER A 183 0.03 -15.55 21.67
N GLY A 184 0.36 -16.61 20.92
CA GLY A 184 -0.06 -16.74 19.51
C GLY A 184 -1.57 -16.84 19.31
N THR A 185 -2.36 -16.98 20.36
CA THR A 185 -3.82 -17.00 20.34
C THR A 185 -4.45 -15.73 20.90
N SER A 186 -3.63 -14.74 21.31
CA SER A 186 -4.12 -13.44 21.73
C SER A 186 -4.84 -12.72 20.59
N THR A 187 -5.71 -11.81 20.96
CA THR A 187 -6.59 -11.05 20.05
C THR A 187 -6.43 -9.54 20.28
N VAL A 188 -7.07 -8.72 19.49
CA VAL A 188 -7.11 -7.26 19.68
C VAL A 188 -7.67 -6.91 21.05
N SER A 189 -8.63 -7.68 21.58
CA SER A 189 -9.23 -7.41 22.90
C SER A 189 -8.23 -7.52 24.06
N ASP A 190 -7.13 -8.25 23.89
CA ASP A 190 -6.09 -8.37 24.92
C ASP A 190 -5.19 -7.13 25.04
N LEU A 191 -5.39 -6.14 24.15
CA LEU A 191 -4.66 -4.85 24.15
C LEU A 191 -5.36 -3.75 24.96
N ASP A 192 -6.41 -4.04 25.73
CA ASP A 192 -7.13 -3.01 26.48
C ASP A 192 -6.20 -2.27 27.45
N GLY A 193 -6.10 -0.96 27.28
CA GLY A 193 -5.19 -0.09 28.04
C GLY A 193 -3.73 -0.07 27.58
N ALA A 194 -3.37 -0.87 26.54
CA ALA A 194 -2.00 -0.97 26.04
C ALA A 194 -1.59 0.23 25.17
N THR A 195 -0.28 0.50 25.13
CA THR A 195 0.36 1.39 24.14
C THR A 195 0.75 0.57 22.91
N VAL A 196 0.11 0.85 21.79
CA VAL A 196 0.38 0.19 20.50
C VAL A 196 1.10 1.15 19.57
N CYS A 197 2.23 0.71 19.01
CA CYS A 197 3.05 1.54 18.13
C CYS A 197 2.99 1.05 16.67
N THR A 198 3.00 2.00 15.72
CA THR A 198 2.99 1.72 14.28
C THR A 198 3.57 2.89 13.47
N ASN A 199 3.67 2.74 12.14
CA ASN A 199 4.04 3.84 11.26
C ASN A 199 2.86 4.79 10.98
N ALA A 200 3.15 6.09 10.98
CA ALA A 200 2.23 7.13 10.54
C ALA A 200 1.91 7.02 9.03
N GLY A 201 0.70 7.41 8.62
CA GLY A 201 0.28 7.46 7.22
C GLY A 201 0.06 6.09 6.57
N THR A 202 -0.17 5.04 7.38
CA THR A 202 -0.33 3.66 6.90
C THR A 202 -1.78 3.18 6.99
N THR A 203 -2.09 2.11 6.24
CA THR A 203 -3.33 1.32 6.44
C THR A 203 -3.36 0.73 7.83
N THR A 204 -2.21 0.28 8.34
CA THR A 204 -2.10 -0.39 9.64
C THR A 204 -2.37 0.53 10.81
N GLU A 205 -2.08 1.84 10.70
CA GLU A 205 -2.50 2.85 11.67
C GLU A 205 -4.03 2.96 11.76
N LYS A 206 -4.71 3.02 10.60
CA LYS A 206 -6.17 3.11 10.53
C LYS A 206 -6.85 1.83 11.00
N ASN A 207 -6.37 0.69 10.52
CA ASN A 207 -6.97 -0.61 10.81
C ASN A 207 -6.91 -0.96 12.30
N ILE A 208 -5.80 -0.64 13.01
CA ILE A 208 -5.72 -0.93 14.45
C ILE A 208 -6.68 -0.06 15.25
N ALA A 209 -6.87 1.20 14.87
CA ALA A 209 -7.85 2.08 15.49
C ALA A 209 -9.28 1.54 15.30
N ASP A 210 -9.61 1.12 14.08
CA ASP A 210 -10.91 0.52 13.76
C ASP A 210 -11.12 -0.81 14.51
N ALA A 211 -10.10 -1.66 14.58
CA ALA A 211 -10.15 -2.94 15.28
C ALA A 211 -10.34 -2.77 16.80
N ALA A 212 -9.65 -1.79 17.42
CA ALA A 212 -9.83 -1.48 18.82
C ALA A 212 -11.25 -0.97 19.12
N ASN A 213 -11.77 -0.06 18.28
CA ASN A 213 -13.15 0.42 18.37
C ASN A 213 -14.15 -0.74 18.24
N ALA A 214 -13.96 -1.63 17.28
CA ALA A 214 -14.83 -2.78 17.05
C ALA A 214 -14.79 -3.79 18.22
N ALA A 215 -13.63 -3.92 18.87
CA ALA A 215 -13.45 -4.75 20.07
C ALA A 215 -13.99 -4.09 21.35
N GLY A 216 -14.32 -2.79 21.31
CA GLY A 216 -14.79 -2.02 22.46
C GLY A 216 -13.72 -1.78 23.53
N ILE A 217 -12.46 -1.68 23.12
CA ILE A 217 -11.30 -1.44 23.98
C ILE A 217 -10.71 -0.05 23.76
N GLU A 218 -9.92 0.41 24.72
CA GLU A 218 -9.14 1.65 24.62
C GLU A 218 -7.65 1.33 24.52
N ILE A 219 -6.98 1.84 23.46
CA ILE A 219 -5.53 1.74 23.30
C ILE A 219 -4.92 3.15 23.22
N THR A 220 -3.66 3.27 23.63
CA THR A 220 -2.84 4.45 23.30
C THR A 220 -2.09 4.18 22.01
N LEU A 221 -2.53 4.79 20.90
CA LEU A 221 -1.84 4.64 19.60
C LEU A 221 -0.71 5.65 19.49
N SER A 222 0.53 5.17 19.32
CA SER A 222 1.72 5.99 19.10
C SER A 222 2.27 5.73 17.71
N THR A 223 2.41 6.79 16.91
CA THR A 223 2.84 6.68 15.50
C THR A 223 4.21 7.33 15.28
N PHE A 224 5.01 6.73 14.40
CA PHE A 224 6.36 7.17 14.08
C PHE A 224 6.57 7.14 12.55
N GLU A 225 7.50 7.94 12.06
CA GLU A 225 7.77 8.03 10.61
C GLU A 225 8.48 6.79 10.07
N ASP A 226 9.34 6.14 10.87
CA ASP A 226 10.12 4.97 10.47
C ASP A 226 9.83 3.77 11.39
N PHE A 227 9.80 2.56 10.80
CA PHE A 227 9.55 1.34 11.55
C PHE A 227 10.76 0.88 12.39
N ASP A 228 11.97 1.36 12.11
CA ASP A 228 13.12 1.15 12.99
C ASP A 228 12.89 1.86 14.33
N ILE A 229 12.38 3.10 14.30
CA ILE A 229 11.98 3.86 15.50
C ILE A 229 10.83 3.16 16.25
N VAL A 230 9.82 2.64 15.53
CA VAL A 230 8.77 1.81 16.14
C VAL A 230 9.37 0.63 16.88
N THR A 231 10.30 -0.08 16.24
CA THR A 231 10.97 -1.25 16.80
C THR A 231 11.81 -0.91 18.03
N GLU A 232 12.57 0.19 18.02
CA GLU A 232 13.36 0.68 19.15
C GLU A 232 12.48 1.03 20.35
N ASN A 233 11.34 1.69 20.14
CA ASN A 233 10.37 1.99 21.19
C ASN A 233 9.73 0.73 21.78
N PHE A 234 9.50 -0.29 20.94
CA PHE A 234 9.04 -1.58 21.42
C PHE A 234 10.11 -2.30 22.25
N ILE A 235 11.36 -2.33 21.79
CA ILE A 235 12.48 -2.94 22.53
C ILE A 235 12.69 -2.28 23.88
N SER A 236 12.62 -0.95 23.95
CA SER A 236 12.79 -0.17 25.20
C SER A 236 11.62 -0.31 26.17
N GLY A 237 10.49 -0.88 25.77
CA GLY A 237 9.28 -1.00 26.58
C GLY A 237 8.42 0.25 26.60
N ALA A 238 8.66 1.23 25.70
CA ALA A 238 7.79 2.37 25.52
C ALA A 238 6.47 2.00 24.80
N CYS A 239 6.48 0.91 24.05
CA CYS A 239 5.31 0.29 23.45
C CYS A 239 5.11 -1.11 24.05
N ASP A 240 3.86 -1.45 24.40
CA ASP A 240 3.47 -2.79 24.84
C ASP A 240 3.35 -3.75 23.65
N ALA A 241 2.87 -3.24 22.53
CA ALA A 241 2.77 -3.97 21.26
C ALA A 241 3.13 -3.09 20.08
N VAL A 242 3.51 -3.72 18.97
CA VAL A 242 3.66 -3.09 17.65
C VAL A 242 2.75 -3.75 16.64
N THR A 243 2.34 -2.98 15.62
CA THR A 243 1.49 -3.49 14.56
C THR A 243 1.94 -2.99 13.19
N THR A 244 1.95 -3.89 12.23
CA THR A 244 2.16 -3.67 10.80
C THR A 244 1.77 -4.93 10.04
N ASP A 245 2.13 -5.04 8.77
CA ASP A 245 2.01 -6.25 7.97
C ASP A 245 2.68 -7.44 8.66
N GLY A 246 2.04 -8.60 8.63
CA GLY A 246 2.53 -9.80 9.30
C GLY A 246 3.91 -10.23 8.79
N SER A 247 4.16 -10.10 7.48
CA SER A 247 5.47 -10.40 6.89
C SER A 247 6.58 -9.48 7.44
N ALA A 248 6.28 -8.20 7.63
CA ALA A 248 7.21 -7.24 8.20
C ALA A 248 7.52 -7.55 9.67
N LEU A 249 6.51 -7.98 10.46
CA LEU A 249 6.72 -8.43 11.85
C LEU A 249 7.62 -9.68 11.91
N VAL A 250 7.43 -10.63 11.00
CA VAL A 250 8.29 -11.82 10.89
C VAL A 250 9.73 -11.40 10.58
N GLY A 251 9.94 -10.55 9.57
CA GLY A 251 11.25 -10.05 9.22
C GLY A 251 11.95 -9.33 10.40
N ARG A 252 11.23 -8.46 11.10
CA ARG A 252 11.76 -7.75 12.28
C ARG A 252 12.14 -8.71 13.42
N LYS A 253 11.30 -9.69 13.69
CA LYS A 253 11.60 -10.70 14.71
C LYS A 253 12.86 -11.48 14.38
N VAL A 254 13.07 -11.87 13.12
CA VAL A 254 14.28 -12.57 12.66
C VAL A 254 15.52 -11.70 12.72
N LYS A 255 15.40 -10.41 12.33
CA LYS A 255 16.53 -9.45 12.34
C LYS A 255 17.02 -9.13 13.76
N GLN A 256 16.15 -9.16 14.77
CA GLN A 256 16.53 -8.93 16.15
C GLN A 256 17.27 -10.15 16.68
N GLU A 257 18.59 -10.04 16.85
CA GLU A 257 19.44 -11.10 17.39
C GLU A 257 19.13 -11.33 18.87
N GLY A 258 19.05 -12.62 19.28
CA GLY A 258 18.81 -13.07 20.65
C GLY A 258 17.46 -13.71 20.86
N ASP A 259 17.26 -14.31 22.05
CA ASP A 259 16.00 -14.93 22.49
C ASP A 259 14.95 -13.84 22.82
N GLN A 260 14.52 -13.12 21.79
CA GLN A 260 13.39 -12.20 21.95
C GLN A 260 12.12 -13.03 22.12
N ASN A 261 11.59 -13.04 23.33
CA ASN A 261 10.37 -13.76 23.67
C ASN A 261 9.13 -13.00 23.14
N TRP A 262 9.11 -12.75 21.81
CA TRP A 262 8.05 -12.06 21.12
C TRP A 262 7.12 -13.03 20.39
N VAL A 263 5.85 -12.70 20.38
CA VAL A 263 4.81 -13.47 19.70
C VAL A 263 4.06 -12.58 18.71
N ILE A 264 3.75 -13.16 17.54
CA ILE A 264 2.91 -12.50 16.51
C ILE A 264 1.51 -13.07 16.63
N PHE A 265 0.51 -12.20 16.67
CA PHE A 265 -0.90 -12.52 16.84
C PHE A 265 -1.80 -11.45 16.19
N PRO A 266 -3.11 -11.73 16.03
CA PRO A 266 -3.76 -13.03 16.08
C PRO A 266 -3.29 -13.93 14.91
N PRO A 267 -3.55 -15.24 14.93
CA PRO A 267 -3.15 -16.14 13.84
C PRO A 267 -3.87 -15.82 12.51
N THR A 268 -5.07 -15.25 12.59
CA THR A 268 -5.76 -14.69 11.42
C THR A 268 -5.53 -13.19 11.42
N PRO A 269 -4.93 -12.62 10.34
CA PRO A 269 -4.72 -11.18 10.22
C PRO A 269 -6.00 -10.37 10.41
N ILE A 270 -5.89 -9.15 10.95
CA ILE A 270 -7.01 -8.24 11.19
C ILE A 270 -7.43 -7.45 9.94
N SER A 271 -6.62 -7.50 8.88
CA SER A 271 -6.90 -6.84 7.61
C SER A 271 -6.45 -7.68 6.41
N LYS A 272 -6.76 -7.20 5.22
CA LYS A 272 -6.20 -7.64 3.94
C LYS A 272 -5.26 -6.56 3.43
N GLU A 273 -4.00 -6.94 3.16
CA GLU A 273 -2.99 -6.04 2.64
C GLU A 273 -2.44 -6.59 1.31
N PRO A 274 -3.14 -6.39 0.17
CA PRO A 274 -2.60 -6.73 -1.15
C PRO A 274 -1.55 -5.69 -1.53
N LEU A 275 -0.27 -6.09 -1.52
CA LEU A 275 0.87 -5.23 -1.80
C LEU A 275 1.22 -5.30 -3.28
N GLY A 276 1.50 -4.15 -3.91
CA GLY A 276 1.86 -4.09 -5.31
C GLY A 276 2.60 -2.83 -5.71
N PRO A 277 3.14 -2.79 -6.95
CA PRO A 277 3.72 -1.58 -7.52
C PRO A 277 2.67 -0.49 -7.71
N VAL A 278 3.08 0.77 -7.56
CA VAL A 278 2.21 1.95 -7.71
C VAL A 278 2.87 2.95 -8.63
N TYR A 279 2.09 3.58 -9.49
CA TYR A 279 2.53 4.63 -10.40
C TYR A 279 1.44 5.70 -10.53
N ILE A 280 1.79 6.85 -11.10
CA ILE A 280 0.84 7.97 -11.28
C ILE A 280 -0.24 7.59 -12.31
N GLN A 281 -1.47 8.02 -12.08
CA GLN A 281 -2.60 7.78 -12.99
C GLN A 281 -2.38 8.32 -14.41
N ASN A 282 -3.16 7.78 -15.36
CA ASN A 282 -3.14 8.20 -16.77
C ASN A 282 -1.83 7.91 -17.52
N GLN A 283 -1.02 6.96 -17.02
CA GLN A 283 0.20 6.47 -17.65
C GLN A 283 -0.01 5.05 -18.21
N SER A 284 -1.00 4.87 -19.09
CA SER A 284 -1.41 3.54 -19.56
C SER A 284 -0.26 2.72 -20.15
N ASN A 285 0.63 3.34 -20.95
CA ASN A 285 1.77 2.64 -21.55
C ASN A 285 2.75 2.15 -20.48
N PHE A 286 3.06 3.01 -19.50
CA PHE A 286 3.92 2.65 -18.37
C PHE A 286 3.27 1.60 -17.48
N GLY A 287 1.97 1.73 -17.22
CA GLY A 287 1.17 0.77 -16.47
C GLY A 287 1.15 -0.62 -17.13
N ASP A 288 0.99 -0.69 -18.44
CA ASP A 288 1.08 -1.94 -19.19
C ASP A 288 2.45 -2.60 -19.03
N VAL A 289 3.53 -1.82 -19.06
CA VAL A 289 4.88 -2.35 -18.85
C VAL A 289 5.05 -2.89 -17.43
N VAL A 290 4.61 -2.17 -16.40
CA VAL A 290 4.67 -2.63 -15.01
C VAL A 290 3.85 -3.91 -14.84
N ASN A 291 2.62 -3.93 -15.34
CA ASN A 291 1.71 -5.07 -15.23
C ASN A 291 2.28 -6.32 -15.90
N TRP A 292 2.69 -6.19 -17.16
CA TRP A 292 3.19 -7.33 -17.93
C TRP A 292 4.59 -7.78 -17.48
N THR A 293 5.39 -6.92 -16.86
CA THR A 293 6.62 -7.35 -16.19
C THR A 293 6.32 -8.30 -15.04
N VAL A 294 5.38 -7.94 -14.15
CA VAL A 294 4.96 -8.80 -13.05
C VAL A 294 4.34 -10.10 -13.57
N TYR A 295 3.44 -10.02 -14.57
CA TYR A 295 2.82 -11.20 -15.17
C TYR A 295 3.82 -12.09 -15.88
N ALA A 296 4.81 -11.55 -16.55
CA ALA A 296 5.86 -12.34 -17.20
C ALA A 296 6.65 -13.17 -16.17
N MET A 297 6.96 -12.60 -15.01
CA MET A 297 7.62 -13.32 -13.90
C MET A 297 6.73 -14.45 -13.35
N ILE A 298 5.41 -14.23 -13.24
CA ILE A 298 4.46 -15.25 -12.80
C ILE A 298 4.30 -16.35 -13.84
N ILE A 299 4.16 -16.00 -15.12
CA ILE A 299 4.05 -16.97 -16.23
C ILE A 299 5.33 -17.82 -16.32
N ALA A 300 6.50 -17.20 -16.19
CA ALA A 300 7.77 -17.92 -16.18
C ALA A 300 7.85 -18.92 -15.02
N ASP A 301 7.39 -18.53 -13.82
CA ASP A 301 7.27 -19.41 -12.67
C ASP A 301 6.32 -20.60 -12.95
N GLU A 302 5.13 -20.33 -13.52
CA GLU A 302 4.16 -21.37 -13.88
C GLU A 302 4.72 -22.39 -14.87
N LYS A 303 5.58 -21.94 -15.79
CA LYS A 303 6.19 -22.76 -16.83
C LYS A 303 7.55 -23.35 -16.44
N GLY A 304 8.05 -23.07 -15.24
CA GLY A 304 9.36 -23.55 -14.76
C GLY A 304 10.54 -22.92 -15.53
N ILE A 305 10.34 -21.75 -16.13
CA ILE A 305 11.39 -20.96 -16.78
C ILE A 305 12.08 -20.13 -15.67
N THR A 306 13.38 -20.30 -15.55
CA THR A 306 14.20 -19.66 -14.51
C THR A 306 15.35 -18.87 -15.15
N SER A 307 15.98 -17.99 -14.38
CA SER A 307 17.20 -17.31 -14.80
C SER A 307 18.32 -18.27 -15.22
N ALA A 308 18.37 -19.46 -14.60
CA ALA A 308 19.40 -20.46 -14.86
C ALA A 308 19.13 -21.32 -16.13
N ASN A 309 17.87 -21.49 -16.53
CA ASN A 309 17.53 -22.41 -17.64
C ASN A 309 16.97 -21.75 -18.89
N ILE A 310 16.66 -20.45 -18.86
CA ILE A 310 15.99 -19.72 -19.96
C ILE A 310 16.72 -19.89 -21.31
N ASP A 311 18.06 -19.75 -21.33
CA ASP A 311 18.85 -19.91 -22.55
C ASP A 311 18.73 -21.31 -23.15
N SER A 312 18.82 -22.33 -22.30
CA SER A 312 18.69 -23.72 -22.74
C SER A 312 17.28 -24.05 -23.22
N MET A 313 16.24 -23.50 -22.59
CA MET A 313 14.87 -23.70 -23.00
C MET A 313 14.54 -23.01 -24.32
N MET A 314 15.05 -21.81 -24.52
CA MET A 314 14.93 -21.12 -25.84
C MET A 314 15.63 -21.87 -26.96
N GLY A 315 16.78 -22.48 -26.67
CA GLY A 315 17.56 -23.23 -27.64
C GLY A 315 17.02 -24.65 -27.98
N SER A 316 16.24 -25.26 -27.08
CA SER A 316 15.75 -26.63 -27.22
C SER A 316 14.48 -26.74 -28.08
N GLY A 317 13.69 -25.68 -28.22
CA GLY A 317 12.38 -25.67 -28.83
C GLY A 317 11.27 -26.30 -27.97
N ASP A 318 11.52 -26.49 -26.69
CA ASP A 318 10.57 -27.09 -25.72
C ASP A 318 9.56 -26.07 -25.17
N LEU A 319 9.73 -24.78 -25.48
CA LEU A 319 8.81 -23.73 -25.06
C LEU A 319 7.47 -23.85 -25.79
N ASP A 320 6.38 -23.68 -25.04
CA ASP A 320 5.07 -23.55 -25.67
C ASP A 320 4.91 -22.17 -26.35
N ALA A 321 3.87 -22.04 -27.17
CA ALA A 321 3.65 -20.82 -27.95
C ALA A 321 3.47 -19.55 -27.13
N GLU A 322 2.99 -19.65 -25.89
CA GLU A 322 2.85 -18.51 -24.99
C GLU A 322 4.23 -18.06 -24.49
N ALA A 323 5.06 -18.98 -24.04
CA ALA A 323 6.41 -18.68 -23.60
C ALA A 323 7.27 -18.12 -24.73
N VAL A 324 7.15 -18.67 -25.95
CA VAL A 324 7.85 -18.17 -27.15
C VAL A 324 7.47 -16.70 -27.40
N ARG A 325 6.18 -16.36 -27.38
CA ARG A 325 5.73 -14.96 -27.56
C ARG A 325 6.20 -14.05 -26.42
N MET A 326 6.07 -14.50 -25.18
CA MET A 326 6.48 -13.74 -23.99
C MET A 326 7.99 -13.44 -24.01
N LEU A 327 8.81 -14.35 -24.51
CA LEU A 327 10.27 -14.17 -24.54
C LEU A 327 10.79 -13.56 -25.86
N GLY A 328 9.90 -13.02 -26.71
CA GLY A 328 10.28 -12.28 -27.92
C GLY A 328 10.49 -13.12 -29.16
N GLY A 329 10.17 -14.43 -29.13
CA GLY A 329 10.37 -15.35 -30.30
C GLY A 329 9.34 -15.18 -31.40
N GLU A 330 8.10 -14.80 -31.09
CA GLU A 330 7.01 -14.58 -32.03
C GLU A 330 6.05 -13.51 -31.56
N GLY A 331 5.51 -12.69 -32.44
CA GLY A 331 4.32 -11.86 -32.17
C GLY A 331 4.68 -10.49 -31.64
N GLU A 332 5.17 -9.59 -31.76
CA GLU A 332 5.38 -8.14 -31.45
C GLU A 332 4.66 -7.63 -30.15
N LEU A 333 4.40 -8.50 -29.16
CA LEU A 333 3.70 -8.06 -27.95
C LEU A 333 4.47 -6.97 -27.21
N GLN A 334 5.77 -7.17 -27.00
CA GLN A 334 6.65 -6.24 -26.30
C GLN A 334 6.87 -4.96 -27.13
N THR A 335 7.07 -5.07 -28.42
CA THR A 335 7.32 -3.92 -29.30
C THR A 335 6.08 -3.03 -29.44
N LYS A 336 4.87 -3.60 -29.33
CA LYS A 336 3.61 -2.82 -29.26
C LYS A 336 3.44 -2.06 -27.94
N MET A 337 4.15 -2.46 -26.91
CA MET A 337 4.24 -1.74 -25.61
C MET A 337 5.37 -0.69 -25.60
N GLY A 338 6.08 -0.51 -26.70
CA GLY A 338 7.24 0.40 -26.77
C GLY A 338 8.53 -0.17 -26.16
N LEU A 339 8.60 -1.49 -25.99
CA LEU A 339 9.77 -2.19 -25.44
C LEU A 339 10.58 -2.90 -26.53
N SER A 340 11.79 -3.34 -26.21
CA SER A 340 12.53 -4.28 -27.05
C SER A 340 11.83 -5.64 -27.10
N ALA A 341 12.03 -6.40 -28.19
CA ALA A 341 11.40 -7.72 -28.33
C ALA A 341 11.80 -8.69 -27.22
N ASP A 342 13.00 -8.56 -26.70
CA ASP A 342 13.60 -9.39 -25.66
C ASP A 342 13.38 -8.84 -24.22
N ALA A 343 12.48 -7.85 -24.06
CA ALA A 343 12.26 -7.19 -22.76
C ALA A 343 12.03 -8.19 -21.61
N PHE A 344 11.11 -9.14 -21.79
CA PHE A 344 10.82 -10.10 -20.71
C PHE A 344 11.84 -11.24 -20.63
N TYR A 345 12.58 -11.53 -21.70
CA TYR A 345 13.79 -12.34 -21.57
C TYR A 345 14.81 -11.67 -20.65
N ASN A 346 15.04 -10.36 -20.81
CA ASN A 346 15.94 -9.58 -19.95
C ASN A 346 15.48 -9.60 -18.48
N VAL A 347 14.17 -9.50 -18.22
CA VAL A 347 13.60 -9.64 -16.89
C VAL A 347 13.97 -10.99 -16.26
N ILE A 348 13.66 -12.07 -16.94
CA ILE A 348 13.84 -13.43 -16.38
C ILE A 348 15.31 -13.80 -16.28
N SER A 349 16.14 -13.47 -17.28
CA SER A 349 17.57 -13.81 -17.28
C SER A 349 18.35 -13.04 -16.21
N GLN A 350 17.99 -11.78 -15.94
CA GLN A 350 18.75 -10.92 -15.02
C GLN A 350 18.18 -10.91 -13.60
N VAL A 351 16.86 -11.05 -13.45
CA VAL A 351 16.18 -10.95 -12.14
C VAL A 351 15.60 -12.31 -11.71
N GLY A 352 15.07 -13.09 -12.65
CA GLY A 352 14.44 -14.37 -12.38
C GLY A 352 12.92 -14.32 -12.44
N ASN A 353 12.30 -15.48 -12.26
CA ASN A 353 10.86 -15.62 -12.18
C ASN A 353 10.32 -15.28 -10.76
N TYR A 354 9.00 -15.32 -10.57
CA TYR A 354 8.35 -15.01 -9.30
C TYR A 354 8.87 -15.88 -8.14
N ASP A 355 9.04 -17.19 -8.36
CA ASP A 355 9.50 -18.11 -7.32
C ASP A 355 10.96 -17.88 -6.91
N GLU A 356 11.83 -17.57 -7.88
CA GLU A 356 13.23 -17.23 -7.60
C GLU A 356 13.33 -15.97 -6.75
N VAL A 357 12.56 -14.92 -7.11
CA VAL A 357 12.53 -13.64 -6.37
C VAL A 357 11.93 -13.85 -4.98
N TYR A 358 10.84 -14.59 -4.86
CA TYR A 358 10.23 -14.92 -3.57
C TYR A 358 11.19 -15.70 -2.66
N THR A 359 11.71 -16.79 -3.16
CA THR A 359 12.52 -17.71 -2.37
C THR A 359 13.82 -17.11 -1.88
N ARG A 360 14.53 -16.35 -2.73
CA ARG A 360 15.81 -15.74 -2.31
C ARG A 360 15.66 -14.62 -1.30
N ASN A 361 14.54 -13.87 -1.34
CA ASN A 361 14.34 -12.72 -0.44
C ASN A 361 13.56 -13.10 0.83
N LEU A 362 12.45 -13.81 0.69
CA LEU A 362 11.50 -14.07 1.77
C LEU A 362 11.74 -15.40 2.46
N GLY A 363 12.33 -16.38 1.77
CA GLY A 363 12.72 -17.68 2.35
C GLY A 363 13.64 -17.56 3.56
N PRO A 364 14.71 -16.75 3.54
CA PRO A 364 15.62 -16.61 4.67
C PRO A 364 14.99 -16.12 5.97
N VAL A 365 13.89 -15.36 5.90
CA VAL A 365 13.14 -14.93 7.09
C VAL A 365 12.02 -15.90 7.46
N GLY A 366 11.89 -17.03 6.76
CA GLY A 366 10.92 -18.09 7.08
C GLY A 366 9.51 -17.86 6.53
N LEU A 367 9.34 -16.92 5.60
CA LEU A 367 8.08 -16.70 4.90
C LEU A 367 7.95 -17.73 3.78
N SER A 368 7.10 -18.77 4.02
CA SER A 368 6.83 -19.81 3.03
C SER A 368 5.76 -19.38 2.04
N ARG A 369 6.00 -19.68 0.78
CA ARG A 369 5.00 -19.57 -0.29
C ARG A 369 3.97 -20.68 -0.23
N ASP A 370 4.38 -21.89 0.16
CA ASP A 370 3.54 -23.07 0.18
C ASP A 370 2.41 -22.95 1.22
N GLY A 371 1.18 -23.21 0.78
CA GLY A 371 -0.02 -23.15 1.62
C GLY A 371 -0.46 -21.74 2.01
N SER A 372 0.18 -20.70 1.47
CA SER A 372 -0.19 -19.30 1.67
C SER A 372 -0.99 -18.72 0.49
N ALA A 373 -1.54 -17.53 0.67
CA ALA A 373 -2.15 -16.77 -0.43
C ALA A 373 -1.17 -16.45 -1.57
N ASN A 374 0.14 -16.48 -1.28
CA ASN A 374 1.21 -16.23 -2.25
C ASN A 374 1.62 -17.48 -3.05
N ALA A 375 0.99 -18.62 -2.84
CA ALA A 375 1.14 -19.78 -3.69
C ALA A 375 0.57 -19.53 -5.09
N ARG A 376 1.02 -20.32 -6.08
CA ARG A 376 0.42 -20.32 -7.44
C ARG A 376 -1.08 -20.64 -7.33
N TRP A 377 -1.88 -20.08 -8.21
CA TRP A 377 -3.32 -20.38 -8.29
C TRP A 377 -3.60 -21.88 -8.44
N THR A 378 -2.75 -22.62 -9.17
CA THR A 378 -2.84 -24.09 -9.30
C THR A 378 -2.57 -24.86 -8.01
N ALA A 379 -1.92 -24.23 -7.02
CA ALA A 379 -1.67 -24.76 -5.69
C ALA A 379 -2.61 -24.16 -4.61
N GLY A 380 -3.69 -23.48 -5.04
CA GLY A 380 -4.70 -22.90 -4.15
C GLY A 380 -4.37 -21.48 -3.63
N GLY A 381 -3.32 -20.85 -4.14
CA GLY A 381 -3.00 -19.44 -3.84
C GLY A 381 -3.71 -18.45 -4.76
N LEU A 382 -3.31 -17.19 -4.67
CA LEU A 382 -3.89 -16.07 -5.42
C LEU A 382 -2.93 -15.50 -6.47
N ILE A 383 -1.69 -16.00 -6.57
CA ILE A 383 -0.74 -15.56 -7.60
C ILE A 383 -1.16 -16.14 -8.94
N TYR A 384 -1.62 -15.23 -9.81
CA TYR A 384 -2.23 -15.53 -11.11
C TYR A 384 -1.84 -14.49 -12.13
N ALA A 385 -1.55 -14.92 -13.37
CA ALA A 385 -1.30 -14.04 -14.50
C ALA A 385 -2.29 -14.29 -15.64
N PRO A 386 -2.75 -13.25 -16.36
CA PRO A 386 -3.47 -13.42 -17.61
C PRO A 386 -2.55 -14.00 -18.69
N PRO A 387 -3.11 -14.71 -19.71
CA PRO A 387 -2.30 -15.33 -20.73
C PRO A 387 -1.66 -14.32 -21.68
N ALA A 388 -0.38 -14.48 -22.01
CA ALA A 388 0.35 -13.69 -23.02
C ALA A 388 -0.04 -14.12 -24.45
N ARG A 389 -1.01 -13.40 -25.05
CA ARG A 389 -1.57 -13.74 -26.38
C ARG A 389 -1.75 -12.52 -27.27
#